data_b875e160547bbd6d8cd91e9cbafb53de
#
_entry.id   b875e160547bbd6d8cd91e9cbafb53de
#
_cell.length_a   1.000
_cell.length_b   1.000
_cell.length_c   1.000
_cell.angle_alpha   90.00
_cell.angle_beta   90.00
_cell.angle_gamma   90.00
#
_symmetry.space_group_name_H-M   'P 1'
#
loop_
_entity.id
_entity.type
_entity.pdbx_description
1 polymer ?
#
loop_
_entity_poly.entity_id
_entity_poly.type
_entity_poly.pdbx_seq_one_letter_code
_entity_poly.pdbx_strand_id
1 'polypeptide(L)'
;MGTWAWGNQFLWGYDPSQDPELQATFEAAVAAGLLTFDTADSYGTGRFNGRSEALLGRFVAALAPERRASVCVATKLAPFPWRLGRQGYRRAFEASKQRLGGRIDLVQLHWSTARYAPWQEGPLLDGLADLVQRGEAGALGVSNMGPRRLRTVHRRLADRGVRLSSLQVQLSLLAAEPIGAGGVADVCRELGIQLIAYSPLALGLLARPLNRQTWPAGPRGTLFRRLAPALVDLQAEMARIAAGQPGGLAAVALNWCRAHGAMPIPGLRRPAQVEEAAAALRWTLNPEERARLDGLALALQARMPANPFQSD
;
A
#
# COMPACT_ATOMS: atom_id res chain seq x y z
N MET A 1 -3.63 -3.78 -5.32
CA MET A 1 -3.60 -2.45 -5.99
C MET A 1 -3.97 -1.36 -4.99
N GLY A 2 -3.18 -0.26 -4.92
CA GLY A 2 -3.47 0.88 -4.04
C GLY A 2 -4.29 1.95 -4.76
N THR A 3 -5.25 2.55 -4.07
CA THR A 3 -6.18 3.55 -4.64
C THR A 3 -5.95 4.97 -4.13
N TRP A 4 -4.82 5.24 -3.48
CA TRP A 4 -4.52 6.57 -2.93
C TRP A 4 -4.58 7.72 -3.94
N ALA A 5 -4.27 7.44 -5.20
CA ALA A 5 -4.37 8.42 -6.28
C ALA A 5 -5.82 8.79 -6.65
N TRP A 6 -6.80 7.95 -6.31
CA TRP A 6 -8.21 8.15 -6.66
C TRP A 6 -8.85 9.17 -5.72
N GLY A 7 -9.24 10.30 -6.25
CA GLY A 7 -9.77 11.43 -5.47
C GLY A 7 -8.71 12.38 -4.92
N ASN A 8 -7.41 12.14 -5.16
CA ASN A 8 -6.34 13.01 -4.67
C ASN A 8 -5.96 14.07 -5.73
N GLN A 9 -6.47 15.28 -5.58
CA GLN A 9 -6.17 16.40 -6.48
C GLN A 9 -4.76 16.95 -6.28
N PHE A 10 -4.32 17.09 -5.04
CA PHE A 10 -3.09 17.80 -4.70
C PHE A 10 -1.83 17.14 -5.29
N LEU A 11 -1.69 15.82 -5.12
CA LEU A 11 -0.48 15.09 -5.55
C LEU A 11 -0.64 14.45 -6.93
N TRP A 12 -1.86 14.08 -7.30
CA TRP A 12 -2.14 13.28 -8.49
C TRP A 12 -2.98 14.00 -9.54
N GLY A 13 -3.45 15.22 -9.26
CA GLY A 13 -4.25 16.01 -10.18
C GLY A 13 -5.59 15.32 -10.53
N TYR A 14 -6.20 14.62 -9.56
CA TYR A 14 -7.47 13.95 -9.81
C TYR A 14 -8.55 14.95 -10.20
N ASP A 15 -9.31 14.57 -11.22
CA ASP A 15 -10.55 15.22 -11.64
C ASP A 15 -11.63 14.15 -11.89
N PRO A 16 -12.92 14.41 -11.60
CA PRO A 16 -14.00 13.45 -11.82
C PRO A 16 -14.15 12.96 -13.27
N SER A 17 -13.67 13.69 -14.26
CA SER A 17 -13.62 13.24 -15.66
C SER A 17 -12.74 12.00 -15.86
N GLN A 18 -11.84 11.71 -14.92
CA GLN A 18 -10.98 10.53 -14.93
C GLN A 18 -11.69 9.26 -14.41
N ASP A 19 -12.89 9.36 -13.83
CA ASP A 19 -13.60 8.21 -13.26
C ASP A 19 -13.81 7.04 -14.24
N PRO A 20 -14.16 7.27 -15.53
CA PRO A 20 -14.28 6.18 -16.50
C PRO A 20 -12.96 5.44 -16.75
N GLU A 21 -11.83 6.16 -16.81
CA GLU A 21 -10.50 5.54 -16.98
C GLU A 21 -10.10 4.76 -15.73
N LEU A 22 -10.42 5.26 -14.53
CA LEU A 22 -10.19 4.55 -13.26
C LEU A 22 -11.05 3.28 -13.17
N GLN A 23 -12.30 3.31 -13.65
CA GLN A 23 -13.15 2.13 -13.73
C GLN A 23 -12.56 1.09 -14.69
N ALA A 24 -12.19 1.49 -15.90
CA ALA A 24 -11.54 0.61 -16.87
C ALA A 24 -10.23 0.00 -16.30
N THR A 25 -9.46 0.79 -15.53
CA THR A 25 -8.26 0.33 -14.83
C THR A 25 -8.59 -0.72 -13.77
N PHE A 26 -9.65 -0.51 -12.99
CA PHE A 26 -10.13 -1.48 -12.00
C PHE A 26 -10.57 -2.79 -12.67
N GLU A 27 -11.36 -2.72 -13.73
CA GLU A 27 -11.84 -3.88 -14.48
C GLU A 27 -10.69 -4.67 -15.11
N ALA A 28 -9.72 -3.98 -15.69
CA ALA A 28 -8.49 -4.58 -16.21
C ALA A 28 -7.69 -5.28 -15.10
N ALA A 29 -7.58 -4.67 -13.90
CA ALA A 29 -6.91 -5.26 -12.76
C ALA A 29 -7.58 -6.56 -12.30
N VAL A 30 -8.92 -6.56 -12.19
CA VAL A 30 -9.68 -7.78 -11.85
C VAL A 30 -9.52 -8.85 -12.92
N ALA A 31 -9.56 -8.49 -14.21
CA ALA A 31 -9.36 -9.43 -15.32
C ALA A 31 -7.93 -10.02 -15.33
N ALA A 32 -6.93 -9.25 -14.90
CA ALA A 32 -5.54 -9.69 -14.79
C ALA A 32 -5.23 -10.47 -13.49
N GLY A 33 -6.22 -10.73 -12.61
CA GLY A 33 -6.04 -11.43 -11.34
C GLY A 33 -5.45 -10.58 -10.20
N LEU A 34 -5.41 -9.25 -10.34
CA LEU A 34 -5.02 -8.33 -9.27
C LEU A 34 -6.24 -8.05 -8.39
N LEU A 35 -6.57 -8.97 -7.49
CA LEU A 35 -7.86 -9.00 -6.79
C LEU A 35 -7.88 -8.26 -5.46
N THR A 36 -6.74 -7.80 -4.91
CA THR A 36 -6.68 -7.05 -3.65
C THR A 36 -6.62 -5.56 -3.94
N PHE A 37 -7.59 -4.81 -3.41
CA PHE A 37 -7.68 -3.34 -3.53
C PHE A 37 -7.60 -2.69 -2.16
N ASP A 38 -6.63 -1.78 -2.00
CA ASP A 38 -6.35 -1.10 -0.75
C ASP A 38 -6.71 0.39 -0.86
N THR A 39 -7.54 0.86 0.05
CA THR A 39 -7.99 2.24 0.18
C THR A 39 -7.82 2.76 1.62
N ALA A 40 -8.42 3.89 1.97
CA ALA A 40 -8.53 4.41 3.34
C ALA A 40 -9.67 5.42 3.46
N ASP A 41 -10.19 5.58 4.68
CA ASP A 41 -11.25 6.54 5.02
C ASP A 41 -10.83 8.01 4.80
N SER A 42 -9.53 8.27 4.85
CA SER A 42 -8.90 9.59 4.68
C SER A 42 -8.40 9.85 3.25
N TYR A 43 -8.62 8.92 2.30
CA TYR A 43 -8.17 9.13 0.93
C TYR A 43 -9.14 10.02 0.15
N GLY A 44 -8.54 10.95 -0.61
CA GLY A 44 -9.18 12.06 -1.24
C GLY A 44 -8.70 13.38 -0.64
N THR A 45 -8.99 14.51 -1.29
CA THR A 45 -8.58 15.85 -0.85
C THR A 45 -9.75 16.81 -0.82
N GLY A 46 -9.89 17.60 0.26
CA GLY A 46 -10.94 18.61 0.40
C GLY A 46 -12.33 18.00 0.22
N ARG A 47 -13.09 18.49 -0.76
CA ARG A 47 -14.45 18.01 -1.09
C ARG A 47 -14.50 16.55 -1.56
N PHE A 48 -13.36 15.98 -1.93
CA PHE A 48 -13.23 14.57 -2.34
C PHE A 48 -12.80 13.64 -1.21
N ASN A 49 -12.83 14.06 0.05
CA ASN A 49 -12.53 13.17 1.18
C ASN A 49 -13.46 11.95 1.17
N GLY A 50 -12.88 10.75 1.26
CA GLY A 50 -13.61 9.47 1.11
C GLY A 50 -13.93 9.08 -0.34
N ARG A 51 -13.53 9.88 -1.36
CA ARG A 51 -13.80 9.59 -2.78
C ARG A 51 -13.20 8.27 -3.22
N SER A 52 -12.00 7.93 -2.74
CA SER A 52 -11.33 6.66 -3.08
C SER A 52 -12.18 5.45 -2.71
N GLU A 53 -12.73 5.41 -1.49
CA GLU A 53 -13.64 4.35 -1.06
C GLU A 53 -14.94 4.32 -1.87
N ALA A 54 -15.54 5.50 -2.13
CA ALA A 54 -16.78 5.60 -2.91
C ALA A 54 -16.60 5.12 -4.36
N LEU A 55 -15.47 5.42 -5.00
CA LEU A 55 -15.14 4.91 -6.32
C LEU A 55 -14.95 3.40 -6.30
N LEU A 56 -14.16 2.88 -5.37
CA LEU A 56 -13.93 1.45 -5.24
C LEU A 56 -15.24 0.69 -5.00
N GLY A 57 -16.09 1.15 -4.09
CA GLY A 57 -17.38 0.54 -3.80
C GLY A 57 -18.30 0.51 -5.03
N ARG A 58 -18.36 1.61 -5.80
CA ARG A 58 -19.10 1.70 -7.06
C ARG A 58 -18.59 0.71 -8.09
N PHE A 59 -17.27 0.62 -8.27
CA PHE A 59 -16.68 -0.27 -9.26
C PHE A 59 -16.85 -1.74 -8.89
N VAL A 60 -16.69 -2.09 -7.61
CA VAL A 60 -16.96 -3.45 -7.12
C VAL A 60 -18.43 -3.82 -7.30
N ALA A 61 -19.36 -2.89 -7.02
CA ALA A 61 -20.80 -3.13 -7.19
C ALA A 61 -21.19 -3.38 -8.66
N ALA A 62 -20.45 -2.80 -9.61
CA ALA A 62 -20.68 -2.99 -11.05
C ALA A 62 -20.21 -4.36 -11.59
N LEU A 63 -19.40 -5.10 -10.83
CA LEU A 63 -18.96 -6.44 -11.24
C LEU A 63 -20.09 -7.47 -11.17
N ALA A 64 -20.04 -8.49 -12.03
CA ALA A 64 -20.85 -9.69 -11.89
C ALA A 64 -20.61 -10.36 -10.51
N PRO A 65 -21.62 -11.04 -9.92
CA PRO A 65 -21.54 -11.59 -8.56
C PRO A 65 -20.31 -12.45 -8.31
N GLU A 66 -19.95 -13.31 -9.25
CA GLU A 66 -18.81 -14.25 -9.14
C GLU A 66 -17.48 -13.50 -9.07
N ARG A 67 -17.29 -12.48 -9.90
CA ARG A 67 -16.10 -11.62 -9.89
C ARG A 67 -16.06 -10.74 -8.65
N ARG A 68 -17.21 -10.22 -8.21
CA ARG A 68 -17.32 -9.45 -6.97
C ARG A 68 -16.90 -10.27 -5.75
N ALA A 69 -17.27 -11.55 -5.70
CA ALA A 69 -16.88 -12.46 -4.62
C ALA A 69 -15.37 -12.69 -4.54
N SER A 70 -14.65 -12.64 -5.66
CA SER A 70 -13.19 -12.83 -5.69
C SER A 70 -12.37 -11.60 -5.28
N VAL A 71 -12.97 -10.41 -5.27
CA VAL A 71 -12.26 -9.17 -4.91
C VAL A 71 -12.11 -9.05 -3.39
N CYS A 72 -10.91 -8.74 -2.93
CA CYS A 72 -10.60 -8.41 -1.54
C CYS A 72 -10.55 -6.87 -1.39
N VAL A 73 -11.41 -6.33 -0.54
CA VAL A 73 -11.51 -4.89 -0.24
C VAL A 73 -10.86 -4.61 1.10
N ALA A 74 -9.72 -3.91 1.07
CA ALA A 74 -9.00 -3.45 2.26
C ALA A 74 -9.16 -1.95 2.45
N THR A 75 -9.47 -1.51 3.68
CA THR A 75 -9.46 -0.10 4.03
C THR A 75 -8.68 0.17 5.31
N LYS A 76 -8.38 1.44 5.58
CA LYS A 76 -7.67 1.90 6.78
C LYS A 76 -8.46 2.98 7.47
N LEU A 77 -8.47 2.93 8.79
CA LEU A 77 -9.07 3.96 9.63
C LEU A 77 -7.98 4.81 10.28
N ALA A 78 -7.97 6.11 9.98
CA ALA A 78 -6.99 7.05 10.52
C ALA A 78 -7.25 7.32 12.01
N PRO A 79 -6.25 7.26 12.90
CA PRO A 79 -6.43 7.54 14.32
C PRO A 79 -6.41 9.04 14.59
N PHE A 80 -7.39 9.76 14.06
CA PHE A 80 -7.53 11.19 14.30
C PHE A 80 -7.75 11.49 15.79
N PRO A 81 -7.34 12.68 16.31
CA PRO A 81 -7.38 13.02 17.72
C PRO A 81 -8.76 12.90 18.39
N TRP A 82 -9.84 13.06 17.61
CA TRP A 82 -11.22 12.94 18.11
C TRP A 82 -11.76 11.51 18.14
N ARG A 83 -11.00 10.53 17.63
CA ARG A 83 -11.35 9.11 17.64
C ARG A 83 -10.78 8.45 18.89
N LEU A 84 -11.51 8.51 19.97
CA LEU A 84 -11.05 8.07 21.29
C LEU A 84 -11.80 6.83 21.78
N GLY A 85 -11.09 6.04 22.59
CA GLY A 85 -11.66 4.86 23.23
C GLY A 85 -11.96 3.71 22.26
N ARG A 86 -12.51 2.64 22.81
CA ARG A 86 -12.82 1.39 22.10
C ARG A 86 -13.87 1.56 20.99
N GLN A 87 -14.75 2.56 21.11
CA GLN A 87 -15.76 2.91 20.12
C GLN A 87 -15.31 4.02 19.14
N GLY A 88 -14.08 4.49 19.27
CA GLY A 88 -13.56 5.62 18.50
C GLY A 88 -13.63 5.45 16.98
N TYR A 89 -13.61 4.21 16.50
CA TYR A 89 -13.74 3.91 15.07
C TYR A 89 -15.15 3.58 14.59
N ARG A 90 -16.13 3.39 15.48
CA ARG A 90 -17.45 2.88 15.08
C ARG A 90 -18.08 3.71 13.96
N ARG A 91 -18.18 5.03 14.15
CA ARG A 91 -18.76 5.94 13.13
C ARG A 91 -17.95 5.96 11.83
N ALA A 92 -16.63 5.96 11.90
CA ALA A 92 -15.77 5.96 10.72
C ALA A 92 -15.87 4.65 9.96
N PHE A 93 -15.90 3.52 10.67
CA PHE A 93 -16.08 2.19 10.09
C PHE A 93 -17.41 2.06 9.35
N GLU A 94 -18.52 2.48 9.97
CA GLU A 94 -19.84 2.45 9.31
C GLU A 94 -19.86 3.31 8.04
N ALA A 95 -19.26 4.50 8.10
CA ALA A 95 -19.17 5.37 6.94
C ALA A 95 -18.31 4.75 5.81
N SER A 96 -17.20 4.10 6.14
CA SER A 96 -16.37 3.36 5.19
C SER A 96 -17.12 2.17 4.61
N LYS A 97 -17.79 1.39 5.45
CA LYS A 97 -18.60 0.24 5.05
C LYS A 97 -19.70 0.63 4.08
N GLN A 98 -20.38 1.75 4.35
CA GLN A 98 -21.40 2.30 3.43
C GLN A 98 -20.79 2.69 2.07
N ARG A 99 -19.66 3.44 2.06
CA ARG A 99 -18.99 3.83 0.81
C ARG A 99 -18.50 2.63 -0.01
N LEU A 100 -18.09 1.54 0.68
CA LEU A 100 -17.58 0.31 0.08
C LEU A 100 -18.67 -0.73 -0.27
N GLY A 101 -19.95 -0.37 -0.17
CA GLY A 101 -21.05 -1.26 -0.55
C GLY A 101 -21.34 -2.37 0.47
N GLY A 102 -21.01 -2.16 1.74
CA GLY A 102 -21.36 -3.05 2.84
C GLY A 102 -20.30 -4.11 3.20
N ARG A 103 -19.18 -4.20 2.45
CA ARG A 103 -18.14 -5.22 2.66
C ARG A 103 -16.77 -4.59 2.96
N ILE A 104 -16.11 -5.11 3.98
CA ILE A 104 -14.71 -4.82 4.32
C ILE A 104 -14.03 -6.15 4.65
N ASP A 105 -13.13 -6.62 3.79
CA ASP A 105 -12.41 -7.89 3.99
C ASP A 105 -11.20 -7.70 4.90
N LEU A 106 -10.54 -6.53 4.86
CA LEU A 106 -9.43 -6.18 5.73
C LEU A 106 -9.60 -4.74 6.25
N VAL A 107 -9.75 -4.58 7.56
CA VAL A 107 -9.70 -3.27 8.21
C VAL A 107 -8.34 -3.06 8.87
N GLN A 108 -7.74 -1.87 8.71
CA GLN A 108 -6.40 -1.59 9.20
C GLN A 108 -6.35 -0.33 10.05
N LEU A 109 -5.54 -0.34 11.12
CA LEU A 109 -5.10 0.90 11.77
C LEU A 109 -4.14 1.63 10.83
N HIS A 110 -4.47 2.87 10.43
CA HIS A 110 -3.73 3.58 9.36
C HIS A 110 -2.30 3.97 9.77
N TRP A 111 -2.08 4.30 11.05
CA TRP A 111 -0.75 4.51 11.65
C TRP A 111 -0.81 4.39 13.17
N SER A 112 0.34 4.19 13.80
CA SER A 112 0.46 4.13 15.26
C SER A 112 0.41 5.52 15.88
N THR A 113 -0.28 5.66 17.00
CA THR A 113 -0.26 6.87 17.83
C THR A 113 0.68 6.76 19.03
N ALA A 114 1.43 5.66 19.13
CA ALA A 114 2.26 5.37 20.31
C ALA A 114 3.27 6.47 20.67
N ARG A 115 3.74 7.24 19.69
CA ARG A 115 4.74 8.32 19.89
C ARG A 115 4.14 9.61 20.44
N TYR A 116 2.86 9.90 20.19
CA TYR A 116 2.26 11.19 20.54
C TYR A 116 0.94 11.09 21.30
N ALA A 117 0.23 9.95 21.24
CA ALA A 117 -1.00 9.67 21.98
C ALA A 117 -1.07 8.17 22.35
N PRO A 118 -0.14 7.67 23.21
CA PRO A 118 -0.04 6.23 23.50
C PRO A 118 -1.30 5.65 24.14
N TRP A 119 -2.09 6.46 24.82
CA TRP A 119 -3.38 6.07 25.43
C TRP A 119 -4.48 5.80 24.40
N GLN A 120 -4.36 6.33 23.18
CA GLN A 120 -5.38 6.22 22.13
C GLN A 120 -5.30 4.88 21.39
N GLU A 121 -4.10 4.41 21.06
CA GLU A 121 -3.89 3.28 20.16
C GLU A 121 -4.45 1.96 20.69
N GLY A 122 -4.19 1.64 21.96
CA GLY A 122 -4.67 0.40 22.55
C GLY A 122 -6.19 0.24 22.48
N PRO A 123 -6.97 1.20 22.99
CA PRO A 123 -8.43 1.17 22.86
C PRO A 123 -8.94 1.12 21.42
N LEU A 124 -8.30 1.81 20.47
CA LEU A 124 -8.69 1.76 19.07
C LEU A 124 -8.44 0.38 18.45
N LEU A 125 -7.30 -0.26 18.76
CA LEU A 125 -7.02 -1.64 18.34
C LEU A 125 -8.04 -2.63 18.90
N ASP A 126 -8.44 -2.45 20.17
CA ASP A 126 -9.49 -3.27 20.77
C ASP A 126 -10.83 -3.11 20.04
N GLY A 127 -11.15 -1.87 19.65
CA GLY A 127 -12.35 -1.59 18.85
C GLY A 127 -12.31 -2.26 17.48
N LEU A 128 -11.16 -2.26 16.79
CA LEU A 128 -10.98 -2.99 15.53
C LEU A 128 -11.08 -4.51 15.73
N ALA A 129 -10.51 -5.03 16.81
CA ALA A 129 -10.63 -6.44 17.17
C ALA A 129 -12.10 -6.85 17.37
N ASP A 130 -12.90 -6.01 18.02
CA ASP A 130 -14.34 -6.25 18.20
C ASP A 130 -15.09 -6.34 16.87
N LEU A 131 -14.74 -5.50 15.89
CA LEU A 131 -15.35 -5.54 14.55
C LEU A 131 -15.10 -6.89 13.86
N VAL A 132 -13.89 -7.42 13.97
CA VAL A 132 -13.53 -8.74 13.41
C VAL A 132 -14.22 -9.86 14.19
N GLN A 133 -14.22 -9.83 15.51
CA GLN A 133 -14.87 -10.83 16.35
C GLN A 133 -16.38 -10.93 16.10
N ARG A 134 -17.03 -9.79 15.74
CA ARG A 134 -18.45 -9.78 15.37
C ARG A 134 -18.71 -10.10 13.89
N GLY A 135 -17.68 -10.40 13.10
CA GLY A 135 -17.82 -10.68 11.67
C GLY A 135 -18.19 -9.45 10.84
N GLU A 136 -18.04 -8.25 11.37
CA GLU A 136 -18.32 -6.99 10.65
C GLU A 136 -17.20 -6.63 9.65
N ALA A 137 -15.97 -7.09 9.93
CA ALA A 137 -14.82 -7.08 9.03
C ALA A 137 -14.18 -8.47 8.97
N GLY A 138 -13.61 -8.85 7.83
CA GLY A 138 -13.03 -10.18 7.63
C GLY A 138 -11.72 -10.41 8.37
N ALA A 139 -10.84 -9.40 8.40
CA ALA A 139 -9.51 -9.49 9.01
C ALA A 139 -9.06 -8.14 9.57
N LEU A 140 -8.03 -8.18 10.46
CA LEU A 140 -7.41 -7.01 11.04
C LEU A 140 -5.94 -6.87 10.60
N GLY A 141 -5.55 -5.68 10.17
CA GLY A 141 -4.19 -5.29 9.86
C GLY A 141 -3.77 -4.00 10.56
N VAL A 142 -2.50 -3.65 10.43
CA VAL A 142 -1.95 -2.39 10.89
C VAL A 142 -1.04 -1.78 9.83
N SER A 143 -0.70 -0.50 9.96
CA SER A 143 0.19 0.19 9.04
C SER A 143 1.17 1.10 9.78
N ASN A 144 2.35 1.31 9.17
CA ASN A 144 3.38 2.22 9.65
C ASN A 144 3.89 1.91 11.08
N MET A 145 4.15 0.63 11.34
CA MET A 145 4.74 0.16 12.60
C MET A 145 6.10 -0.46 12.38
N GLY A 146 7.05 -0.15 13.24
CA GLY A 146 8.36 -0.79 13.31
C GLY A 146 8.33 -2.11 14.11
N PRO A 147 9.49 -2.80 14.20
CA PRO A 147 9.58 -4.16 14.74
C PRO A 147 9.06 -4.31 16.18
N ARG A 148 9.43 -3.37 17.05
CA ARG A 148 9.03 -3.42 18.48
C ARG A 148 7.54 -3.21 18.65
N ARG A 149 7.01 -2.22 17.95
CA ARG A 149 5.57 -1.90 18.03
C ARG A 149 4.72 -3.01 17.45
N LEU A 150 5.13 -3.58 16.32
CA LEU A 150 4.45 -4.71 15.71
C LEU A 150 4.32 -5.90 16.66
N ARG A 151 5.40 -6.28 17.36
CA ARG A 151 5.37 -7.36 18.36
C ARG A 151 4.42 -7.05 19.52
N THR A 152 4.41 -5.80 19.97
CA THR A 152 3.50 -5.37 21.05
C THR A 152 2.04 -5.47 20.64
N VAL A 153 1.72 -4.99 19.44
CA VAL A 153 0.35 -5.05 18.90
C VAL A 153 -0.07 -6.49 18.61
N HIS A 154 0.84 -7.30 18.04
CA HIS A 154 0.56 -8.72 17.81
C HIS A 154 0.17 -9.44 19.11
N ARG A 155 0.95 -9.28 20.19
CA ARG A 155 0.62 -9.88 21.51
C ARG A 155 -0.75 -9.40 22.02
N ARG A 156 -1.00 -8.07 22.00
CA ARG A 156 -2.29 -7.51 22.43
C ARG A 156 -3.49 -8.13 21.72
N LEU A 157 -3.38 -8.34 20.42
CA LEU A 157 -4.45 -8.94 19.62
C LEU A 157 -4.57 -10.44 19.86
N ALA A 158 -3.44 -11.13 20.02
CA ALA A 158 -3.40 -12.57 20.35
C ALA A 158 -4.08 -12.84 21.71
N ASP A 159 -3.84 -12.01 22.74
CA ASP A 159 -4.49 -12.09 24.06
C ASP A 159 -6.03 -11.95 23.97
N ARG A 160 -6.52 -11.37 22.86
CA ARG A 160 -7.95 -11.26 22.55
C ARG A 160 -8.47 -12.36 21.63
N GLY A 161 -7.63 -13.30 21.22
CA GLY A 161 -7.98 -14.32 20.23
C GLY A 161 -8.15 -13.77 18.80
N VAL A 162 -7.59 -12.60 18.47
CA VAL A 162 -7.66 -12.00 17.14
C VAL A 162 -6.31 -12.05 16.45
N ARG A 163 -6.27 -12.67 15.26
CA ARG A 163 -5.05 -12.73 14.46
C ARG A 163 -4.75 -11.37 13.82
N LEU A 164 -3.52 -10.90 13.98
CA LEU A 164 -2.98 -9.80 13.16
C LEU A 164 -2.59 -10.35 11.79
N SER A 165 -3.35 -9.98 10.75
CA SER A 165 -3.21 -10.58 9.42
C SER A 165 -2.18 -9.88 8.55
N SER A 166 -2.00 -8.56 8.70
CA SER A 166 -1.09 -7.80 7.83
C SER A 166 -0.42 -6.62 8.53
N LEU A 167 0.78 -6.30 8.04
CA LEU A 167 1.46 -5.02 8.27
C LEU A 167 1.67 -4.33 6.93
N GLN A 168 1.22 -3.08 6.79
CA GLN A 168 1.45 -2.28 5.61
C GLN A 168 2.47 -1.16 5.88
N VAL A 169 3.59 -1.15 5.13
CA VAL A 169 4.67 -0.16 5.26
C VAL A 169 5.12 0.35 3.90
N GLN A 170 5.83 1.49 3.89
CA GLN A 170 6.55 1.94 2.72
C GLN A 170 7.68 0.96 2.42
N LEU A 171 7.64 0.34 1.24
CA LEU A 171 8.69 -0.57 0.80
C LEU A 171 8.90 -0.46 -0.71
N SER A 172 10.09 -0.08 -1.09
CA SER A 172 10.54 0.00 -2.48
C SER A 172 12.07 0.00 -2.51
N LEU A 173 12.68 -0.10 -3.67
CA LEU A 173 14.13 0.08 -3.84
C LEU A 173 14.67 1.43 -3.34
N LEU A 174 13.80 2.41 -3.08
CA LEU A 174 14.11 3.73 -2.51
C LEU A 174 13.69 3.89 -1.04
N ALA A 175 13.16 2.84 -0.45
CA ALA A 175 12.75 2.75 0.94
C ALA A 175 12.94 1.29 1.39
N ALA A 176 14.18 0.86 1.52
CA ALA A 176 14.57 -0.53 1.77
C ALA A 176 14.73 -0.86 3.26
N GLU A 177 14.54 0.09 4.17
CA GLU A 177 14.69 -0.12 5.61
C GLU A 177 13.88 -1.31 6.16
N PRO A 178 12.64 -1.59 5.67
CA PRO A 178 11.87 -2.72 6.16
C PRO A 178 12.53 -4.09 5.98
N ILE A 179 13.43 -4.24 5.00
CA ILE A 179 14.15 -5.49 4.73
C ILE A 179 15.57 -5.52 5.30
N GLY A 180 16.01 -4.44 5.93
CA GLY A 180 17.31 -4.41 6.63
C GLY A 180 17.34 -5.40 7.80
N ALA A 181 18.55 -5.68 8.31
CA ALA A 181 18.74 -6.60 9.42
C ALA A 181 17.88 -6.19 10.64
N GLY A 182 17.06 -7.11 11.14
CA GLY A 182 16.11 -6.85 12.22
C GLY A 182 14.92 -5.96 11.85
N GLY A 183 14.72 -5.73 10.57
CA GLY A 183 13.60 -4.96 10.03
C GLY A 183 12.24 -5.67 10.18
N VAL A 184 11.17 -4.97 9.82
CA VAL A 184 9.81 -5.51 9.98
C VAL A 184 9.52 -6.71 9.09
N ALA A 185 10.25 -6.90 7.98
CA ALA A 185 10.10 -8.06 7.11
C ALA A 185 10.43 -9.37 7.84
N ASP A 186 11.49 -9.37 8.67
CA ASP A 186 11.87 -10.52 9.48
C ASP A 186 10.80 -10.81 10.54
N VAL A 187 10.31 -9.77 11.21
CA VAL A 187 9.25 -9.90 12.23
C VAL A 187 7.95 -10.41 11.60
N CYS A 188 7.57 -9.92 10.42
CA CYS A 188 6.39 -10.39 9.70
C CYS A 188 6.50 -11.88 9.37
N ARG A 189 7.67 -12.32 8.90
CA ARG A 189 7.95 -13.74 8.59
C ARG A 189 7.86 -14.61 9.84
N GLU A 190 8.48 -14.18 10.94
CA GLU A 190 8.46 -14.89 12.23
C GLU A 190 7.04 -15.05 12.78
N LEU A 191 6.22 -13.99 12.70
CA LEU A 191 4.88 -13.97 13.28
C LEU A 191 3.77 -14.43 12.32
N GLY A 192 4.11 -14.82 11.09
CA GLY A 192 3.12 -15.21 10.07
C GLY A 192 2.18 -14.08 9.64
N ILE A 193 2.70 -12.83 9.63
CA ILE A 193 1.98 -11.61 9.24
C ILE A 193 2.31 -11.29 7.78
N GLN A 194 1.29 -11.03 6.94
CA GLN A 194 1.52 -10.61 5.56
C GLN A 194 2.09 -9.18 5.51
N LEU A 195 3.30 -9.04 4.99
CA LEU A 195 3.86 -7.73 4.69
C LEU A 195 3.22 -7.16 3.42
N ILE A 196 2.70 -5.93 3.48
CA ILE A 196 2.13 -5.20 2.35
C ILE A 196 3.02 -3.99 2.06
N ALA A 197 3.48 -3.88 0.80
CA ALA A 197 4.36 -2.81 0.36
C ALA A 197 3.56 -1.69 -0.31
N TYR A 198 3.36 -0.54 0.37
CA TYR A 198 2.84 0.63 -0.33
C TYR A 198 3.96 1.45 -0.98
N SER A 199 3.61 2.25 -2.00
CA SER A 199 4.54 3.01 -2.84
C SER A 199 5.69 2.17 -3.44
N PRO A 200 5.45 0.93 -3.92
CA PRO A 200 6.51 0.04 -4.40
C PRO A 200 7.24 0.59 -5.62
N LEU A 201 6.62 1.52 -6.35
CA LEU A 201 7.19 2.21 -7.51
C LEU A 201 7.73 3.61 -7.17
N ALA A 202 7.91 3.97 -5.89
CA ALA A 202 8.39 5.28 -5.44
C ALA A 202 7.64 6.44 -6.14
N LEU A 203 6.31 6.45 -6.04
CA LEU A 203 5.40 7.41 -6.69
C LEU A 203 5.51 7.43 -8.23
N GLY A 204 6.07 6.38 -8.84
CA GLY A 204 6.27 6.21 -10.28
C GLY A 204 7.69 6.48 -10.78
N LEU A 205 8.62 6.88 -9.91
CA LEU A 205 10.01 7.13 -10.28
C LEU A 205 10.74 5.85 -10.74
N LEU A 206 10.41 4.70 -10.17
CA LEU A 206 10.98 3.40 -10.52
C LEU A 206 10.28 2.72 -11.71
N ALA A 207 9.20 3.30 -12.24
CA ALA A 207 8.43 2.67 -13.30
C ALA A 207 8.89 3.04 -14.72
N ARG A 208 9.73 4.05 -14.87
CA ARG A 208 10.19 4.59 -16.16
C ARG A 208 11.68 4.95 -16.11
N PRO A 209 12.37 4.99 -17.27
CA PRO A 209 13.73 5.52 -17.34
C PRO A 209 13.80 6.97 -16.79
N LEU A 210 14.96 7.32 -16.23
CA LEU A 210 15.21 8.67 -15.76
C LEU A 210 15.27 9.66 -16.94
N ASN A 211 14.15 10.33 -17.19
CA ASN A 211 14.06 11.37 -18.22
C ASN A 211 13.37 12.61 -17.65
N ARG A 212 14.14 13.68 -17.47
CA ARG A 212 13.65 14.95 -16.89
C ARG A 212 12.49 15.56 -17.66
N GLN A 213 12.41 15.32 -18.98
CA GLN A 213 11.35 15.86 -19.83
C GLN A 213 9.99 15.22 -19.58
N THR A 214 9.97 13.98 -19.05
CA THR A 214 8.74 13.23 -18.77
C THR A 214 8.30 13.28 -17.31
N TRP A 215 9.02 13.99 -16.45
CA TRP A 215 8.68 14.07 -15.05
C TRP A 215 7.42 14.91 -14.80
N PRO A 216 6.59 14.50 -13.82
CA PRO A 216 5.37 15.24 -13.52
C PRO A 216 5.68 16.64 -12.98
N ALA A 217 4.75 17.56 -13.18
CA ALA A 217 4.80 18.86 -12.52
C ALA A 217 4.51 18.74 -11.00
N GLY A 218 4.80 19.81 -10.27
CA GLY A 218 4.48 19.92 -8.84
C GLY A 218 5.38 19.10 -7.91
N PRO A 219 4.89 18.75 -6.70
CA PRO A 219 5.71 18.14 -5.64
C PRO A 219 6.40 16.84 -6.04
N ARG A 220 5.73 16.00 -6.84
CA ARG A 220 6.31 14.74 -7.32
C ARG A 220 7.52 15.00 -8.23
N GLY A 221 7.43 15.93 -9.17
CA GLY A 221 8.55 16.26 -10.05
C GLY A 221 9.73 16.86 -9.29
N THR A 222 9.47 17.65 -8.25
CA THR A 222 10.52 18.16 -7.35
C THR A 222 11.22 17.02 -6.62
N LEU A 223 10.45 16.06 -6.09
CA LEU A 223 11.02 14.87 -5.47
C LEU A 223 11.87 14.05 -6.45
N PHE A 224 11.40 13.86 -7.68
CA PHE A 224 12.12 13.13 -8.73
C PHE A 224 13.46 13.79 -9.07
N ARG A 225 13.47 15.13 -9.25
CA ARG A 225 14.71 15.89 -9.48
C ARG A 225 15.74 15.71 -8.36
N ARG A 226 15.26 15.63 -7.11
CA ARG A 226 16.14 15.44 -5.95
C ARG A 226 16.72 14.02 -5.87
N LEU A 227 15.93 13.00 -6.18
CA LEU A 227 16.33 11.60 -6.00
C LEU A 227 17.10 11.05 -7.20
N ALA A 228 16.75 11.42 -8.41
CA ALA A 228 17.26 10.83 -9.64
C ALA A 228 18.79 10.77 -9.78
N PRO A 229 19.56 11.80 -9.34
CA PRO A 229 21.02 11.73 -9.47
C PRO A 229 21.67 10.52 -8.75
N ALA A 230 21.05 10.06 -7.67
CA ALA A 230 21.56 8.92 -6.91
C ALA A 230 21.09 7.56 -7.44
N LEU A 231 20.26 7.52 -8.49
CA LEU A 231 19.60 6.30 -8.97
C LEU A 231 20.24 5.72 -10.23
N VAL A 232 21.31 6.28 -10.75
CA VAL A 232 21.89 5.90 -12.04
C VAL A 232 22.24 4.42 -12.07
N ASP A 233 23.01 3.94 -11.09
CA ASP A 233 23.46 2.55 -11.01
C ASP A 233 22.29 1.59 -10.75
N LEU A 234 21.37 1.98 -9.86
CA LEU A 234 20.17 1.19 -9.58
C LEU A 234 19.30 1.05 -10.84
N GLN A 235 19.08 2.14 -11.57
CA GLN A 235 18.31 2.09 -12.81
C GLN A 235 19.01 1.31 -13.92
N ALA A 236 20.33 1.36 -14.02
CA ALA A 236 21.08 0.55 -14.96
C ALA A 236 20.89 -0.95 -14.68
N GLU A 237 20.98 -1.39 -13.42
CA GLU A 237 20.74 -2.78 -13.05
C GLU A 237 19.26 -3.19 -13.29
N MET A 238 18.31 -2.32 -12.92
CA MET A 238 16.89 -2.56 -13.23
C MET A 238 16.65 -2.71 -14.75
N ALA A 239 17.27 -1.87 -15.56
CA ALA A 239 17.14 -1.93 -17.02
C ALA A 239 17.76 -3.20 -17.60
N ARG A 240 18.92 -3.64 -17.07
CA ARG A 240 19.56 -4.91 -17.46
C ARG A 240 18.61 -6.09 -17.20
N ILE A 241 17.97 -6.15 -16.04
CA ILE A 241 17.01 -7.21 -15.70
C ILE A 241 15.75 -7.10 -16.59
N ALA A 242 15.24 -5.88 -16.77
CA ALA A 242 14.03 -5.64 -17.56
C ALA A 242 14.18 -6.00 -19.04
N ALA A 243 15.38 -5.96 -19.60
CA ALA A 243 15.63 -6.27 -21.03
C ALA A 243 15.24 -7.72 -21.41
N GLY A 244 15.30 -8.66 -20.45
CA GLY A 244 14.93 -10.06 -20.65
C GLY A 244 13.53 -10.44 -20.14
N GLN A 245 12.74 -9.48 -19.62
CA GLN A 245 11.53 -9.78 -18.88
C GLN A 245 10.35 -8.88 -19.28
N PRO A 246 9.09 -9.40 -19.26
CA PRO A 246 7.92 -8.59 -19.54
C PRO A 246 7.61 -7.59 -18.40
N GLY A 247 7.04 -6.43 -18.74
CA GLY A 247 6.57 -5.41 -17.78
C GLY A 247 7.60 -4.36 -17.39
N GLY A 248 8.81 -4.41 -17.98
CA GLY A 248 9.82 -3.35 -17.87
C GLY A 248 10.25 -3.05 -16.42
N LEU A 249 10.70 -1.83 -16.18
CA LEU A 249 11.23 -1.39 -14.88
C LEU A 249 10.20 -1.53 -13.74
N ALA A 250 8.91 -1.29 -14.04
CA ALA A 250 7.85 -1.44 -13.06
C ALA A 250 7.78 -2.88 -12.52
N ALA A 251 7.84 -3.87 -13.42
CA ALA A 251 7.81 -5.28 -13.03
C ALA A 251 9.05 -5.69 -12.22
N VAL A 252 10.23 -5.17 -12.52
CA VAL A 252 11.45 -5.39 -11.70
C VAL A 252 11.24 -4.89 -10.28
N ALA A 253 10.78 -3.66 -10.10
CA ALA A 253 10.54 -3.07 -8.77
C ALA A 253 9.46 -3.84 -7.97
N LEU A 254 8.39 -4.29 -8.64
CA LEU A 254 7.33 -5.09 -8.00
C LEU A 254 7.84 -6.49 -7.62
N ASN A 255 8.62 -7.14 -8.50
CA ASN A 255 9.23 -8.43 -8.20
C ASN A 255 10.26 -8.36 -7.08
N TRP A 256 10.99 -7.23 -6.94
CA TRP A 256 11.87 -7.04 -5.81
C TRP A 256 11.09 -7.06 -4.47
N CYS A 257 9.96 -6.35 -4.38
CA CYS A 257 9.11 -6.43 -3.19
C CYS A 257 8.61 -7.86 -2.93
N ARG A 258 8.19 -8.59 -3.99
CA ARG A 258 7.73 -9.98 -3.89
C ARG A 258 8.83 -10.93 -3.44
N ALA A 259 10.06 -10.73 -3.89
CA ALA A 259 11.23 -11.53 -3.48
C ALA A 259 11.54 -11.43 -1.98
N HIS A 260 11.04 -10.39 -1.31
CA HIS A 260 11.09 -10.20 0.14
C HIS A 260 9.82 -10.64 0.87
N GLY A 261 8.92 -11.39 0.21
CA GLY A 261 7.66 -11.87 0.79
C GLY A 261 6.59 -10.80 0.96
N ALA A 262 6.82 -9.59 0.43
CA ALA A 262 5.84 -8.52 0.50
C ALA A 262 4.84 -8.59 -0.65
N MET A 263 3.60 -8.23 -0.39
CA MET A 263 2.57 -8.00 -1.40
C MET A 263 2.60 -6.52 -1.83
N PRO A 264 3.14 -6.19 -3.02
CA PRO A 264 3.15 -4.81 -3.49
C PRO A 264 1.75 -4.36 -3.90
N ILE A 265 1.39 -3.13 -3.50
CA ILE A 265 0.13 -2.47 -3.88
C ILE A 265 0.42 -1.21 -4.71
N PRO A 266 0.84 -1.36 -5.99
CA PRO A 266 1.08 -0.19 -6.84
C PRO A 266 -0.19 0.63 -7.05
N GLY A 267 -0.03 1.95 -7.08
CA GLY A 267 -1.09 2.87 -7.49
C GLY A 267 -1.19 2.88 -9.02
N LEU A 268 -2.29 2.40 -9.56
CA LEU A 268 -2.54 2.32 -11.01
C LEU A 268 -3.73 3.20 -11.38
N ARG A 269 -3.62 3.93 -12.48
CA ARG A 269 -4.64 4.87 -12.95
C ARG A 269 -5.04 4.69 -14.42
N ARG A 270 -4.35 3.77 -15.14
CA ARG A 270 -4.58 3.47 -16.55
C ARG A 270 -4.48 1.96 -16.80
N PRO A 271 -5.27 1.38 -17.71
CA PRO A 271 -5.20 -0.04 -18.05
C PRO A 271 -3.80 -0.52 -18.44
N ALA A 272 -3.04 0.25 -19.23
CA ALA A 272 -1.67 -0.11 -19.62
C ALA A 272 -0.73 -0.30 -18.40
N GLN A 273 -0.93 0.44 -17.32
CA GLN A 273 -0.15 0.25 -16.09
C GLN A 273 -0.52 -1.08 -15.38
N VAL A 274 -1.76 -1.54 -15.56
CA VAL A 274 -2.17 -2.85 -15.04
C VAL A 274 -1.44 -3.98 -15.77
N GLU A 275 -1.32 -3.89 -17.09
CA GLU A 275 -0.60 -4.88 -17.91
C GLU A 275 0.87 -4.98 -17.47
N GLU A 276 1.54 -3.84 -17.26
CA GLU A 276 2.92 -3.78 -16.77
C GLU A 276 3.04 -4.39 -15.36
N ALA A 277 2.11 -4.06 -14.46
CA ALA A 277 2.13 -4.58 -13.09
C ALA A 277 1.81 -6.08 -13.04
N ALA A 278 0.83 -6.54 -13.82
CA ALA A 278 0.46 -7.95 -13.90
C ALA A 278 1.57 -8.80 -14.53
N ALA A 279 2.36 -8.23 -15.42
CA ALA A 279 3.52 -8.91 -16.01
C ALA A 279 4.53 -9.36 -14.93
N ALA A 280 4.64 -8.64 -13.82
CA ALA A 280 5.47 -9.05 -12.69
C ALA A 280 5.05 -10.40 -12.07
N LEU A 281 3.83 -10.86 -12.28
CA LEU A 281 3.37 -12.16 -11.78
C LEU A 281 3.89 -13.36 -12.61
N ARG A 282 4.42 -13.11 -13.80
CA ARG A 282 4.83 -14.15 -14.75
C ARG A 282 6.26 -14.64 -14.55
N TRP A 283 7.04 -13.96 -13.72
CA TRP A 283 8.44 -14.28 -13.49
C TRP A 283 8.89 -13.85 -12.08
N THR A 284 10.07 -14.26 -11.66
CA THR A 284 10.67 -13.89 -10.38
C THR A 284 12.14 -13.53 -10.57
N LEU A 285 12.67 -12.65 -9.73
CA LEU A 285 14.10 -12.39 -9.66
C LEU A 285 14.85 -13.65 -9.24
N ASN A 286 15.98 -13.92 -9.88
CA ASN A 286 16.90 -14.92 -9.38
C ASN A 286 17.68 -14.40 -8.13
N PRO A 287 18.33 -15.27 -7.36
CA PRO A 287 19.03 -14.86 -6.13
C PRO A 287 20.12 -13.81 -6.35
N GLU A 288 20.84 -13.86 -7.47
CA GLU A 288 21.92 -12.90 -7.78
C GLU A 288 21.35 -11.52 -8.14
N GLU A 289 20.28 -11.47 -8.96
CA GLU A 289 19.59 -10.22 -9.30
C GLU A 289 19.03 -9.55 -8.06
N ARG A 290 18.38 -10.34 -7.17
CA ARG A 290 17.89 -9.85 -5.90
C ARG A 290 19.03 -9.28 -5.05
N ALA A 291 20.13 -10.02 -4.87
CA ALA A 291 21.25 -9.58 -4.05
C ALA A 291 21.90 -8.28 -4.58
N ARG A 292 22.02 -8.14 -5.91
CA ARG A 292 22.53 -6.89 -6.52
C ARG A 292 21.58 -5.72 -6.27
N LEU A 293 20.28 -5.91 -6.45
CA LEU A 293 19.28 -4.87 -6.18
C LEU A 293 19.24 -4.50 -4.69
N ASP A 294 19.36 -5.47 -3.78
CA ASP A 294 19.46 -5.25 -2.32
C ASP A 294 20.66 -4.40 -1.97
N GLY A 295 21.84 -4.75 -2.49
CA GLY A 295 23.07 -4.00 -2.28
C GLY A 295 22.96 -2.55 -2.74
N LEU A 296 22.44 -2.34 -3.95
CA LEU A 296 22.23 -1.00 -4.51
C LEU A 296 21.20 -0.20 -3.70
N ALA A 297 20.06 -0.81 -3.36
CA ALA A 297 18.98 -0.14 -2.61
C ALA A 297 19.43 0.27 -1.19
N LEU A 298 20.14 -0.61 -0.48
CA LEU A 298 20.61 -0.34 0.88
C LEU A 298 21.75 0.68 0.91
N ALA A 299 22.57 0.76 -0.14
CA ALA A 299 23.68 1.73 -0.25
C ALA A 299 23.22 3.14 -0.65
N LEU A 300 21.96 3.33 -1.12
CA LEU A 300 21.47 4.62 -1.54
C LEU A 300 21.53 5.66 -0.42
N GLN A 301 22.14 6.81 -0.72
CA GLN A 301 22.16 7.97 0.19
C GLN A 301 20.87 8.81 0.06
N ALA A 302 20.28 8.85 -1.13
CA ALA A 302 19.02 9.55 -1.39
C ALA A 302 17.84 8.56 -1.38
N ARG A 303 16.95 8.71 -0.41
CA ARG A 303 15.82 7.80 -0.16
C ARG A 303 14.50 8.54 -0.26
N MET A 304 13.42 7.79 -0.43
CA MET A 304 12.07 8.34 -0.25
C MET A 304 11.95 8.97 1.13
N PRO A 305 11.22 10.09 1.26
CA PRO A 305 10.91 10.63 2.58
C PRO A 305 10.26 9.56 3.46
N ALA A 306 10.78 9.42 4.68
CA ALA A 306 10.17 8.55 5.67
C ALA A 306 8.73 9.01 5.97
N ASN A 307 7.85 8.05 6.21
CA ASN A 307 6.50 8.40 6.66
C ASN A 307 6.59 8.99 8.08
N PRO A 308 6.11 10.24 8.30
CA PRO A 308 6.18 10.88 9.62
C PRO A 308 5.40 10.13 10.70
N PHE A 309 4.49 9.26 10.31
CA PHE A 309 3.69 8.42 11.20
C PHE A 309 4.30 7.04 11.46
N GLN A 310 5.49 6.75 10.93
CA GLN A 310 6.18 5.49 11.22
C GLN A 310 6.58 5.45 12.69
N SER A 311 6.25 4.38 13.41
CA SER A 311 6.69 4.12 14.78
C SER A 311 7.72 2.99 14.82
N ASP A 312 8.49 2.94 15.89
CA ASP A 312 9.47 1.87 16.15
C ASP A 312 8.85 0.64 16.82
#